data_37d962a78e6d5333cb8b3e0441339880
#
_entry.id   37d962a78e6d5333cb8b3e0441339880
#
_cell.length_a   1.000
_cell.length_b   1.000
_cell.length_c   1.000
_cell.angle_alpha   90.00
_cell.angle_beta   90.00
_cell.angle_gamma   90.00
#
_symmetry.space_group_name_H-M   'P 1'
#
loop_
_entity.id
_entity.type
_entity.pdbx_description
1 polymer ?
#
loop_
_entity_poly.entity_id
_entity_poly.type
_entity_poly.pdbx_seq_one_letter_code
_entity_poly.pdbx_strand_id
1 'polypeptide(L)'
;YTTLFRSPYVIKKDGGYHLFYTGKHFDLLQEKYDRSVIAHAVSRNGQNWKPRNTPVLEGDQLWEKDMTSYPCVMWDNEEQLFKMWYSGGDIEKPSAIGYAVSRDGDHWEKPFRGPVFEKDGTTLEKERAGACHVIKEDGWYYMFYTAWQDEYKSRICAARSRDGVTCWERHPANPLVTWGQFGAWDVESVCRPFVLHEQGRWLCYYTGSARGQNRIGVLLHDGEDL
;
A
#
# COMPACT_ATOMS: atom_id res chain seq x y z
N TYR A 1 12.29 -11.64 -19.42
CA TYR A 1 11.28 -10.83 -18.74
C TYR A 1 11.93 -9.55 -18.24
N THR A 2 11.65 -8.41 -18.87
CA THR A 2 11.95 -7.10 -18.30
C THR A 2 10.91 -6.83 -17.22
N THR A 3 11.21 -7.18 -15.98
CA THR A 3 10.31 -6.94 -14.85
C THR A 3 10.69 -5.63 -14.19
N LEU A 4 9.78 -4.68 -14.17
CA LEU A 4 9.93 -3.47 -13.37
C LEU A 4 9.49 -3.77 -11.93
N PHE A 5 10.39 -3.57 -10.98
CA PHE A 5 10.12 -3.74 -9.54
C PHE A 5 9.71 -2.41 -8.93
N ARG A 6 8.60 -2.41 -8.17
CA ARG A 6 8.09 -1.22 -7.50
C ARG A 6 7.54 -1.55 -6.11
N SER A 7 7.35 -0.52 -5.31
CA SER A 7 6.64 -0.58 -4.01
C SER A 7 7.13 -1.72 -3.12
N PRO A 8 8.42 -1.73 -2.75
CA PRO A 8 8.95 -2.73 -1.86
C PRO A 8 8.40 -2.55 -0.45
N TYR A 9 8.13 -3.65 0.23
CA TYR A 9 7.77 -3.70 1.63
C TYR A 9 8.59 -4.78 2.34
N VAL A 10 9.33 -4.41 3.38
CA VAL A 10 10.24 -5.32 4.08
C VAL A 10 9.78 -5.52 5.51
N ILE A 11 9.69 -6.75 5.94
CA ILE A 11 9.50 -7.11 7.34
C ILE A 11 10.61 -8.04 7.82
N LYS A 12 10.92 -7.96 9.11
CA LYS A 12 11.85 -8.85 9.77
C LYS A 12 11.09 -9.93 10.53
N LYS A 13 11.42 -11.21 10.27
CA LYS A 13 10.82 -12.36 10.94
C LYS A 13 11.83 -13.49 11.07
N ASP A 14 11.83 -14.18 12.21
CA ASP A 14 12.67 -15.38 12.49
C ASP A 14 14.17 -15.18 12.17
N GLY A 15 14.69 -13.99 12.49
CA GLY A 15 16.09 -13.63 12.24
C GLY A 15 16.45 -13.36 10.78
N GLY A 16 15.47 -13.36 9.87
CA GLY A 16 15.61 -13.02 8.46
C GLY A 16 14.75 -11.84 8.04
N TYR A 17 14.76 -11.55 6.75
CA TYR A 17 13.98 -10.49 6.13
C TYR A 17 13.15 -11.04 4.99
N HIS A 18 11.90 -10.59 4.91
CA HIS A 18 10.97 -10.85 3.82
C HIS A 18 10.71 -9.55 3.07
N LEU A 19 10.93 -9.55 1.79
CA LEU A 19 10.64 -8.44 0.88
C LEU A 19 9.47 -8.83 -0.01
N PHE A 20 8.37 -8.12 0.13
CA PHE A 20 7.24 -8.19 -0.79
C PHE A 20 7.30 -6.98 -1.71
N TYR A 21 7.06 -7.17 -3.00
CA TYR A 21 7.18 -6.09 -3.97
C TYR A 21 6.26 -6.28 -5.17
N THR A 22 5.92 -5.19 -5.81
CA THR A 22 5.15 -5.22 -7.06
C THR A 22 6.07 -5.54 -8.22
N GLY A 23 5.80 -6.63 -8.93
CA GLY A 23 6.39 -6.96 -10.21
C GLY A 23 5.41 -6.61 -11.35
N LYS A 24 5.91 -6.06 -12.45
CA LYS A 24 5.10 -5.78 -13.64
C LYS A 24 5.53 -6.67 -14.79
N HIS A 25 4.56 -7.28 -15.41
CA HIS A 25 4.77 -8.03 -16.65
C HIS A 25 4.73 -7.08 -17.85
N PHE A 26 5.74 -7.18 -18.70
CA PHE A 26 5.79 -6.46 -19.97
C PHE A 26 5.47 -7.42 -21.10
N ASP A 27 4.36 -7.18 -21.77
CA ASP A 27 3.97 -7.92 -22.98
C ASP A 27 4.78 -7.39 -24.16
N LEU A 28 5.70 -8.22 -24.66
CA LEU A 28 6.57 -7.88 -25.79
C LEU A 28 5.81 -7.75 -27.12
N LEU A 29 4.66 -8.42 -27.27
CA LEU A 29 3.86 -8.35 -28.50
C LEU A 29 3.06 -7.06 -28.59
N GLN A 30 2.58 -6.59 -27.44
CA GLN A 30 1.79 -5.36 -27.33
C GLN A 30 2.64 -4.14 -26.93
N GLU A 31 3.92 -4.35 -26.63
CA GLU A 31 4.88 -3.33 -26.19
C GLU A 31 4.37 -2.50 -25.00
N LYS A 32 3.68 -3.15 -24.04
CA LYS A 32 3.10 -2.48 -22.87
C LYS A 32 3.16 -3.36 -21.61
N TYR A 33 3.02 -2.74 -20.47
CA TYR A 33 2.72 -3.46 -19.24
C TYR A 33 1.24 -3.86 -19.25
N ASP A 34 0.95 -5.14 -19.09
CA ASP A 34 -0.41 -5.70 -19.14
C ASP A 34 -0.95 -6.12 -17.78
N ARG A 35 -0.07 -6.43 -16.82
CA ARG A 35 -0.48 -6.79 -15.45
C ARG A 35 0.60 -6.48 -14.43
N SER A 36 0.18 -6.40 -13.17
CA SER A 36 1.08 -6.37 -12.03
C SER A 36 0.70 -7.42 -10.99
N VAL A 37 1.71 -7.96 -10.33
CA VAL A 37 1.62 -9.05 -9.36
C VAL A 37 2.45 -8.73 -8.14
N ILE A 38 2.19 -9.39 -7.01
CA ILE A 38 3.05 -9.31 -5.84
C ILE A 38 4.00 -10.49 -5.83
N ALA A 39 5.28 -10.19 -5.71
CA ALA A 39 6.36 -11.15 -5.63
C ALA A 39 7.04 -11.10 -4.25
N HIS A 40 7.80 -12.14 -3.92
CA HIS A 40 8.45 -12.30 -2.64
C HIS A 40 9.93 -12.65 -2.82
N ALA A 41 10.77 -12.10 -1.96
CA ALA A 41 12.16 -12.48 -1.81
C ALA A 41 12.53 -12.55 -0.32
N VAL A 42 13.48 -13.41 0.00
CA VAL A 42 13.99 -13.56 1.37
C VAL A 42 15.47 -13.22 1.45
N SER A 43 15.88 -12.73 2.61
CA SER A 43 17.28 -12.42 2.90
C SER A 43 17.63 -12.72 4.36
N ARG A 44 18.87 -13.15 4.62
CA ARG A 44 19.39 -13.28 5.99
C ARG A 44 19.98 -11.99 6.54
N ASN A 45 20.43 -11.09 5.67
CA ASN A 45 21.19 -9.89 6.05
C ASN A 45 20.61 -8.57 5.50
N GLY A 46 19.47 -8.62 4.79
CA GLY A 46 18.86 -7.45 4.15
C GLY A 46 19.61 -6.91 2.92
N GLN A 47 20.70 -7.54 2.51
CA GLN A 47 21.53 -7.13 1.36
C GLN A 47 21.44 -8.11 0.21
N ASN A 48 21.57 -9.40 0.50
CA ASN A 48 21.54 -10.47 -0.50
C ASN A 48 20.16 -11.13 -0.51
N TRP A 49 19.38 -10.86 -1.54
CA TRP A 49 18.01 -11.32 -1.68
C TRP A 49 17.88 -12.53 -2.59
N LYS A 50 17.08 -13.50 -2.19
CA LYS A 50 16.70 -14.67 -2.98
C LYS A 50 15.23 -14.53 -3.38
N PRO A 51 14.93 -14.10 -4.62
CA PRO A 51 13.55 -14.00 -5.08
C PRO A 51 12.94 -15.39 -5.26
N ARG A 52 11.62 -15.48 -5.11
CA ARG A 52 10.82 -16.63 -5.53
C ARG A 52 10.68 -16.64 -7.05
N ASN A 53 10.54 -17.83 -7.62
CA ASN A 53 10.45 -17.99 -9.07
C ASN A 53 9.07 -17.62 -9.63
N THR A 54 8.06 -17.59 -8.78
CA THR A 54 6.66 -17.28 -9.11
C THR A 54 6.14 -16.16 -8.25
N PRO A 55 5.19 -15.36 -8.73
CA PRO A 55 4.43 -14.43 -7.90
C PRO A 55 3.77 -15.14 -6.72
N VAL A 56 3.61 -14.44 -5.61
CA VAL A 56 2.92 -14.96 -4.43
C VAL A 56 1.47 -14.50 -4.35
N LEU A 57 1.12 -13.43 -5.04
CA LEU A 57 -0.27 -12.96 -5.17
C LEU A 57 -0.51 -12.38 -6.56
N GLU A 58 -1.54 -12.89 -7.23
CA GLU A 58 -2.00 -12.43 -8.55
C GLU A 58 -3.48 -12.07 -8.48
N GLY A 59 -3.96 -11.28 -9.44
CA GLY A 59 -5.37 -10.96 -9.58
C GLY A 59 -6.18 -12.18 -10.04
N ASP A 60 -7.16 -12.59 -9.24
CA ASP A 60 -8.10 -13.68 -9.52
C ASP A 60 -9.56 -13.29 -9.24
N GLN A 61 -9.77 -12.03 -8.84
CA GLN A 61 -11.10 -11.46 -8.58
C GLN A 61 -11.40 -10.30 -9.54
N LEU A 62 -12.66 -10.14 -9.92
CA LEU A 62 -13.09 -9.16 -10.93
C LEU A 62 -12.69 -7.72 -10.61
N TRP A 63 -12.68 -7.32 -9.36
CA TRP A 63 -12.32 -5.97 -8.93
C TRP A 63 -10.83 -5.70 -9.01
N GLU A 64 -9.99 -6.74 -8.95
CA GLU A 64 -8.53 -6.63 -9.03
C GLU A 64 -8.06 -6.34 -10.46
N LYS A 65 -8.87 -6.72 -11.45
CA LYS A 65 -8.57 -6.56 -12.87
C LYS A 65 -7.14 -7.04 -13.22
N ASP A 66 -6.31 -6.13 -13.71
CA ASP A 66 -4.94 -6.44 -14.14
C ASP A 66 -3.89 -6.10 -13.05
N MET A 67 -4.33 -5.77 -11.83
CA MET A 67 -3.42 -5.26 -10.83
C MET A 67 -3.62 -5.87 -9.44
N THR A 68 -2.55 -6.51 -8.93
CA THR A 68 -2.27 -6.63 -7.51
C THR A 68 -0.94 -5.95 -7.22
N SER A 69 -0.93 -4.93 -6.35
CA SER A 69 0.23 -4.07 -6.15
C SER A 69 0.22 -3.36 -4.80
N TYR A 70 1.29 -2.64 -4.49
CA TYR A 70 1.45 -1.88 -3.25
C TYR A 70 1.20 -2.74 -1.99
N PRO A 71 1.96 -3.85 -1.81
CA PRO A 71 1.79 -4.68 -0.63
C PRO A 71 2.19 -3.91 0.63
N CYS A 72 1.35 -3.97 1.65
CA CYS A 72 1.66 -3.63 3.03
C CYS A 72 1.51 -4.89 3.86
N VAL A 73 2.56 -5.36 4.51
CA VAL A 73 2.57 -6.66 5.17
C VAL A 73 2.98 -6.55 6.62
N MET A 74 2.22 -7.16 7.52
CA MET A 74 2.63 -7.33 8.91
C MET A 74 2.63 -8.82 9.31
N TRP A 75 3.40 -9.14 10.32
CA TRP A 75 3.33 -10.41 11.01
C TRP A 75 2.51 -10.26 12.28
N ASP A 76 1.43 -11.02 12.41
CA ASP A 76 0.61 -11.07 13.60
C ASP A 76 1.10 -12.21 14.51
N ASN A 77 1.67 -11.83 15.67
CA ASN A 77 2.21 -12.80 16.63
C ASN A 77 1.12 -13.60 17.36
N GLU A 78 -0.09 -13.08 17.45
CA GLU A 78 -1.20 -13.77 18.14
C GLU A 78 -1.78 -14.84 17.23
N GLU A 79 -2.04 -14.50 15.98
CA GLU A 79 -2.63 -15.42 14.99
C GLU A 79 -1.59 -16.29 14.26
N GLN A 80 -0.29 -15.96 14.40
CA GLN A 80 0.82 -16.63 13.68
C GLN A 80 0.63 -16.58 12.17
N LEU A 81 0.25 -15.42 11.66
CA LEU A 81 -0.04 -15.16 10.25
C LEU A 81 0.67 -13.90 9.75
N PHE A 82 1.11 -13.94 8.50
CA PHE A 82 1.31 -12.74 7.72
C PHE A 82 -0.05 -12.21 7.29
N LYS A 83 -0.26 -10.93 7.45
CA LYS A 83 -1.42 -10.17 6.97
C LYS A 83 -0.96 -9.18 5.92
N MET A 84 -1.62 -9.16 4.76
CA MET A 84 -1.28 -8.27 3.67
C MET A 84 -2.50 -7.46 3.26
N TRP A 85 -2.33 -6.14 3.17
CA TRP A 85 -3.23 -5.25 2.45
C TRP A 85 -2.55 -4.90 1.12
N TYR A 86 -3.29 -4.97 0.03
CA TYR A 86 -2.77 -4.72 -1.30
C TYR A 86 -3.77 -3.94 -2.13
N SER A 87 -3.31 -3.30 -3.18
CA SER A 87 -4.20 -2.57 -4.09
C SER A 87 -4.53 -3.40 -5.32
N GLY A 88 -5.82 -3.36 -5.71
CA GLY A 88 -6.32 -3.90 -6.97
C GLY A 88 -6.94 -2.79 -7.83
N GLY A 89 -7.19 -3.09 -9.10
CA GLY A 89 -7.77 -2.18 -10.08
C GLY A 89 -7.17 -2.31 -11.46
N ASP A 90 -7.35 -1.30 -12.30
CA ASP A 90 -6.68 -1.21 -13.59
C ASP A 90 -5.18 -0.94 -13.37
N ILE A 91 -4.35 -1.38 -14.32
CA ILE A 91 -2.90 -1.17 -14.24
C ILE A 91 -2.57 0.31 -14.07
N GLU A 92 -1.67 0.63 -13.13
CA GLU A 92 -1.31 2.00 -12.71
C GLU A 92 -2.43 2.79 -11.99
N LYS A 93 -3.65 2.24 -11.89
CA LYS A 93 -4.81 2.92 -11.29
C LYS A 93 -5.40 2.10 -10.13
N PRO A 94 -4.74 2.07 -8.96
CA PRO A 94 -5.28 1.38 -7.79
C PRO A 94 -6.64 1.95 -7.43
N SER A 95 -7.66 1.10 -7.34
CA SER A 95 -9.05 1.55 -7.13
C SER A 95 -9.65 1.12 -5.80
N ALA A 96 -9.10 0.07 -5.20
CA ALA A 96 -9.55 -0.48 -3.92
C ALA A 96 -8.41 -1.26 -3.24
N ILE A 97 -8.62 -1.64 -1.99
CA ILE A 97 -7.66 -2.36 -1.16
C ILE A 97 -8.23 -3.73 -0.81
N GLY A 98 -7.49 -4.78 -1.13
CA GLY A 98 -7.77 -6.15 -0.75
C GLY A 98 -7.01 -6.60 0.48
N TYR A 99 -7.33 -7.79 0.94
CA TYR A 99 -6.70 -8.42 2.09
C TYR A 99 -6.38 -9.89 1.80
N ALA A 100 -5.20 -10.31 2.20
CA ALA A 100 -4.75 -11.69 2.11
C ALA A 100 -3.97 -12.11 3.35
N VAL A 101 -3.96 -13.40 3.64
CA VAL A 101 -3.24 -13.99 4.78
C VAL A 101 -2.34 -15.13 4.31
N SER A 102 -1.24 -15.36 5.05
CA SER A 102 -0.32 -16.45 4.78
C SER A 102 0.37 -16.95 6.06
N ARG A 103 0.68 -18.24 6.13
CA ARG A 103 1.48 -18.80 7.22
C ARG A 103 2.99 -18.74 6.97
N ASP A 104 3.39 -18.72 5.71
CA ASP A 104 4.78 -18.88 5.28
C ASP A 104 5.31 -17.70 4.43
N GLY A 105 4.42 -16.79 4.00
CA GLY A 105 4.76 -15.67 3.12
C GLY A 105 4.82 -16.05 1.63
N ASP A 106 4.68 -17.33 1.29
CA ASP A 106 4.72 -17.83 -0.08
C ASP A 106 3.34 -18.25 -0.61
N HIS A 107 2.49 -18.81 0.26
CA HIS A 107 1.14 -19.25 -0.07
C HIS A 107 0.13 -18.34 0.61
N TRP A 108 -0.63 -17.60 -0.20
CA TRP A 108 -1.57 -16.58 0.28
C TRP A 108 -3.00 -16.97 -0.03
N GLU A 109 -3.86 -16.76 0.95
CA GLU A 109 -5.30 -16.95 0.85
C GLU A 109 -6.00 -15.59 0.92
N LYS A 110 -6.99 -15.38 0.06
CA LYS A 110 -7.89 -14.21 0.07
C LYS A 110 -9.20 -14.62 0.74
N PRO A 111 -9.40 -14.33 2.03
CA PRO A 111 -10.60 -14.79 2.75
C PRO A 111 -11.89 -14.11 2.29
N PHE A 112 -11.78 -13.04 1.53
CA PHE A 112 -12.92 -12.25 1.02
C PHE A 112 -12.93 -12.21 -0.51
N ARG A 113 -14.13 -12.21 -1.10
CA ARG A 113 -14.32 -12.12 -2.56
C ARG A 113 -14.43 -10.67 -3.08
N GLY A 114 -14.12 -9.70 -2.26
CA GLY A 114 -14.19 -8.28 -2.60
C GLY A 114 -13.12 -7.50 -1.87
N PRO A 115 -12.99 -6.21 -2.16
CA PRO A 115 -12.10 -5.34 -1.42
C PRO A 115 -12.56 -5.19 0.04
N VAL A 116 -11.61 -4.99 0.94
CA VAL A 116 -11.87 -4.68 2.35
C VAL A 116 -11.96 -3.18 2.59
N PHE A 117 -11.50 -2.39 1.62
CA PHE A 117 -11.63 -0.93 1.63
C PHE A 117 -11.70 -0.39 0.20
N GLU A 118 -12.66 0.49 -0.04
CA GLU A 118 -12.84 1.16 -1.32
C GLU A 118 -13.28 2.62 -1.11
N LYS A 119 -13.25 3.39 -2.18
CA LYS A 119 -13.71 4.79 -2.16
C LYS A 119 -15.15 4.91 -1.67
N ASP A 120 -15.45 5.97 -0.96
CA ASP A 120 -16.80 6.29 -0.48
C ASP A 120 -17.59 7.22 -1.40
N GLY A 121 -16.98 7.68 -2.50
CA GLY A 121 -17.59 8.59 -3.46
C GLY A 121 -17.63 10.06 -3.00
N THR A 122 -17.04 10.40 -1.87
CA THR A 122 -16.88 11.79 -1.44
C THR A 122 -15.96 12.56 -2.38
N THR A 123 -15.89 13.88 -2.22
CA THR A 123 -15.00 14.73 -3.02
C THR A 123 -13.53 14.32 -2.88
N LEU A 124 -13.11 13.77 -1.73
CA LEU A 124 -11.75 13.33 -1.49
C LEU A 124 -11.41 12.04 -2.24
N GLU A 125 -12.36 11.11 -2.30
CA GLU A 125 -12.23 9.76 -2.84
C GLU A 125 -13.14 9.55 -4.06
N LYS A 126 -13.34 10.60 -4.84
CA LYS A 126 -14.27 10.55 -5.97
C LYS A 126 -13.90 9.48 -6.98
N GLU A 127 -12.61 9.37 -7.29
CA GLU A 127 -12.13 8.44 -8.30
C GLU A 127 -11.66 7.11 -7.70
N ARG A 128 -10.78 7.17 -6.67
CA ARG A 128 -10.07 5.97 -6.19
C ARG A 128 -9.61 6.10 -4.75
N ALA A 129 -9.43 4.94 -4.08
CA ALA A 129 -8.69 4.80 -2.84
C ALA A 129 -7.73 3.60 -2.94
N GLY A 130 -6.50 3.72 -2.45
CA GLY A 130 -5.52 2.64 -2.54
C GLY A 130 -4.12 3.02 -2.06
N ALA A 131 -3.13 2.19 -2.37
CA ALA A 131 -1.72 2.37 -2.00
C ALA A 131 -1.58 2.70 -0.50
N CYS A 132 -2.05 1.77 0.34
CA CYS A 132 -2.12 1.97 1.79
C CYS A 132 -0.85 1.52 2.52
N HIS A 133 -0.69 2.06 3.72
CA HIS A 133 0.15 1.56 4.79
C HIS A 133 -0.71 1.30 6.03
N VAL A 134 -0.57 0.13 6.64
CA VAL A 134 -1.34 -0.26 7.83
C VAL A 134 -0.39 -0.55 8.98
N ILE A 135 -0.70 0.00 10.15
CA ILE A 135 -0.04 -0.33 11.41
C ILE A 135 -1.07 -0.80 12.43
N LYS A 136 -0.65 -1.60 13.41
CA LYS A 136 -1.50 -2.04 14.54
C LYS A 136 -0.95 -1.44 15.82
N GLU A 137 -1.79 -0.68 16.54
CA GLU A 137 -1.44 -0.03 17.77
C GLU A 137 -2.66 0.07 18.70
N ASP A 138 -2.48 -0.19 19.98
CA ASP A 138 -3.51 -0.10 21.01
C ASP A 138 -4.83 -0.81 20.67
N GLY A 139 -4.72 -1.96 20.00
CA GLY A 139 -5.87 -2.78 19.60
C GLY A 139 -6.65 -2.22 18.42
N TRP A 140 -6.11 -1.23 17.72
CA TRP A 140 -6.63 -0.71 16.48
C TRP A 140 -5.66 -0.96 15.32
N TYR A 141 -6.21 -1.16 14.12
CA TYR A 141 -5.50 -1.05 12.86
C TYR A 141 -5.74 0.34 12.29
N TYR A 142 -4.67 1.08 12.03
CA TYR A 142 -4.69 2.37 11.38
C TYR A 142 -4.21 2.21 9.95
N MET A 143 -5.05 2.57 8.99
CA MET A 143 -4.73 2.57 7.57
C MET A 143 -4.51 4.01 7.11
N PHE A 144 -3.33 4.29 6.59
CA PHE A 144 -3.04 5.51 5.84
C PHE A 144 -3.08 5.16 4.36
N TYR A 145 -3.83 5.89 3.57
CA TYR A 145 -4.06 5.54 2.18
C TYR A 145 -4.06 6.77 1.27
N THR A 146 -3.89 6.54 -0.02
CA THR A 146 -3.99 7.57 -1.03
C THR A 146 -5.44 7.66 -1.50
N ALA A 147 -6.01 8.85 -1.42
CA ALA A 147 -7.33 9.19 -1.93
C ALA A 147 -7.18 10.05 -3.19
N TRP A 148 -7.78 9.63 -4.30
CA TRP A 148 -7.75 10.37 -5.57
C TRP A 148 -9.08 11.07 -5.81
N GLN A 149 -9.01 12.41 -5.91
CA GLN A 149 -10.13 13.25 -6.30
C GLN A 149 -10.39 13.17 -7.80
N ASP A 150 -9.33 13.11 -8.59
CA ASP A 150 -9.33 12.98 -10.04
C ASP A 150 -8.11 12.17 -10.49
N GLU A 151 -7.81 12.15 -11.78
CA GLU A 151 -6.70 11.39 -12.33
C GLU A 151 -5.33 11.84 -11.80
N TYR A 152 -5.17 13.13 -11.50
CA TYR A 152 -3.88 13.77 -11.17
C TYR A 152 -3.77 14.15 -9.69
N LYS A 153 -4.87 14.53 -9.06
CA LYS A 153 -4.90 15.08 -7.71
C LYS A 153 -5.17 14.00 -6.68
N SER A 154 -4.22 13.81 -5.78
CA SER A 154 -4.36 12.88 -4.68
C SER A 154 -3.95 13.49 -3.34
N ARG A 155 -4.46 12.91 -2.27
CA ARG A 155 -4.23 13.29 -0.87
C ARG A 155 -3.96 12.04 -0.05
N ILE A 156 -3.41 12.21 1.13
CA ILE A 156 -3.27 11.14 2.10
C ILE A 156 -4.37 11.30 3.14
N CYS A 157 -5.11 10.23 3.32
CA CYS A 157 -6.18 10.08 4.29
C CYS A 157 -5.86 8.93 5.24
N ALA A 158 -6.58 8.88 6.37
CA ALA A 158 -6.51 7.77 7.31
C ALA A 158 -7.90 7.18 7.60
N ALA A 159 -7.90 5.92 7.99
CA ALA A 159 -9.04 5.20 8.56
C ALA A 159 -8.55 4.24 9.63
N ARG A 160 -9.43 3.82 10.54
CA ARG A 160 -9.11 2.81 11.55
C ARG A 160 -10.15 1.70 11.59
N SER A 161 -9.74 0.52 12.05
CA SER A 161 -10.61 -0.64 12.23
C SER A 161 -10.14 -1.46 13.43
N ARG A 162 -11.06 -2.20 14.07
CA ARG A 162 -10.71 -3.11 15.18
C ARG A 162 -10.10 -4.42 14.72
N ASP A 163 -10.50 -4.90 13.56
CA ASP A 163 -10.04 -6.17 13.00
C ASP A 163 -9.08 -6.01 11.80
N GLY A 164 -8.91 -4.77 11.32
CA GLY A 164 -8.08 -4.47 10.16
C GLY A 164 -8.70 -4.87 8.82
N VAL A 165 -9.95 -5.31 8.80
CA VAL A 165 -10.63 -5.87 7.63
C VAL A 165 -11.99 -5.25 7.39
N THR A 166 -12.80 -5.13 8.44
CA THR A 166 -14.18 -4.64 8.35
C THR A 166 -14.36 -3.33 9.11
N CYS A 167 -15.50 -2.68 8.89
CA CYS A 167 -15.92 -1.50 9.65
C CYS A 167 -14.84 -0.42 9.76
N TRP A 168 -14.19 -0.10 8.65
CA TRP A 168 -13.22 0.97 8.62
C TRP A 168 -13.87 2.33 8.84
N GLU A 169 -13.48 3.03 9.90
CA GLU A 169 -13.90 4.38 10.25
C GLU A 169 -12.89 5.39 9.67
N ARG A 170 -13.33 6.21 8.70
CA ARG A 170 -12.49 7.27 8.15
C ARG A 170 -12.23 8.36 9.17
N HIS A 171 -11.00 8.84 9.21
CA HIS A 171 -10.60 9.88 10.16
C HIS A 171 -11.36 11.20 9.88
N PRO A 172 -11.96 11.86 10.90
CA PRO A 172 -12.81 13.04 10.69
C PRO A 172 -12.02 14.25 10.17
N ALA A 173 -10.71 14.33 10.40
CA ALA A 173 -9.85 15.40 9.90
C ALA A 173 -9.26 15.13 8.50
N ASN A 174 -9.72 14.07 7.79
CA ASN A 174 -9.24 13.84 6.42
C ASN A 174 -9.50 15.06 5.50
N PRO A 175 -8.55 15.41 4.62
CA PRO A 175 -7.28 14.73 4.38
C PRO A 175 -6.21 15.12 5.40
N LEU A 176 -5.41 14.15 5.86
CA LEU A 176 -4.30 14.43 6.77
C LEU A 176 -3.14 15.15 6.06
N VAL A 177 -2.91 14.82 4.79
CA VAL A 177 -1.90 15.48 3.96
C VAL A 177 -2.51 15.88 2.62
N THR A 178 -2.32 17.14 2.27
CA THR A 178 -2.72 17.69 0.97
C THR A 178 -1.50 18.23 0.23
N TRP A 179 -1.61 18.40 -1.07
CA TRP A 179 -0.54 19.00 -1.89
C TRP A 179 -0.21 20.43 -1.44
N GLY A 180 1.05 20.84 -1.68
CA GLY A 180 1.55 22.16 -1.34
C GLY A 180 0.97 23.28 -2.20
N GLN A 181 1.29 24.53 -1.82
CA GLN A 181 0.90 25.71 -2.57
C GLN A 181 1.69 25.82 -3.88
N PHE A 182 1.25 26.73 -4.75
CA PHE A 182 1.94 27.01 -6.01
C PHE A 182 3.43 27.28 -5.80
N GLY A 183 4.26 26.54 -6.52
CA GLY A 183 5.72 26.59 -6.39
C GLY A 183 6.31 25.54 -5.45
N ALA A 184 5.51 24.85 -4.64
CA ALA A 184 5.97 23.74 -3.81
C ALA A 184 6.37 22.51 -4.67
N TRP A 185 7.24 21.69 -4.11
CA TRP A 185 7.75 20.48 -4.76
C TRP A 185 6.71 19.34 -4.84
N ASP A 186 5.61 19.44 -4.13
CA ASP A 186 4.52 18.49 -4.04
C ASP A 186 3.16 19.08 -4.47
N VAL A 187 3.18 20.17 -5.25
CA VAL A 187 2.00 20.96 -5.64
C VAL A 187 0.99 20.20 -6.50
N GLU A 188 1.40 19.12 -7.17
CA GLU A 188 0.53 18.37 -8.07
C GLU A 188 -0.21 17.27 -7.33
N SER A 189 0.48 16.49 -6.50
CA SER A 189 -0.14 15.39 -5.75
C SER A 189 0.73 14.92 -4.59
N VAL A 190 0.12 14.30 -3.60
CA VAL A 190 0.77 13.56 -2.52
C VAL A 190 0.17 12.16 -2.42
N CYS A 191 1.01 11.13 -2.33
CA CYS A 191 0.55 9.75 -2.37
C CYS A 191 1.52 8.79 -1.67
N ARG A 192 1.10 7.52 -1.53
CA ARG A 192 1.91 6.39 -1.05
C ARG A 192 2.50 6.66 0.33
N PRO A 193 1.67 6.79 1.35
CA PRO A 193 2.14 7.00 2.71
C PRO A 193 2.89 5.78 3.21
N PHE A 194 3.91 6.03 4.03
CA PHE A 194 4.56 5.05 4.89
C PHE A 194 4.72 5.69 6.26
N VAL A 195 4.06 5.14 7.27
CA VAL A 195 3.93 5.77 8.58
C VAL A 195 4.62 4.93 9.64
N LEU A 196 5.39 5.59 10.49
CA LEU A 196 5.96 5.02 11.71
C LEU A 196 5.41 5.80 12.90
N HIS A 197 5.12 5.10 13.98
CA HIS A 197 4.85 5.70 15.29
C HIS A 197 5.92 5.22 16.27
N GLU A 198 6.76 6.13 16.73
CA GLU A 198 7.87 5.82 17.61
C GLU A 198 8.03 6.92 18.65
N GLN A 199 8.07 6.54 19.94
CA GLN A 199 8.31 7.43 21.07
C GLN A 199 7.33 8.62 21.13
N GLY A 200 6.04 8.38 20.88
CA GLY A 200 5.01 9.41 20.89
C GLY A 200 5.09 10.39 19.70
N ARG A 201 5.70 9.94 18.61
CA ARG A 201 5.84 10.74 17.40
C ARG A 201 5.44 9.95 16.16
N TRP A 202 4.58 10.52 15.35
CA TRP A 202 4.19 10.01 14.04
C TRP A 202 5.08 10.58 12.96
N LEU A 203 5.65 9.71 12.12
CA LEU A 203 6.44 10.08 10.96
C LEU A 203 5.71 9.54 9.72
N CYS A 204 5.19 10.45 8.91
CA CYS A 204 4.56 10.08 7.64
C CYS A 204 5.49 10.42 6.48
N TYR A 205 6.13 9.42 5.91
CA TYR A 205 6.86 9.52 4.66
C TYR A 205 5.87 9.43 3.50
N TYR A 206 6.03 10.27 2.48
CA TYR A 206 5.13 10.28 1.34
C TYR A 206 5.84 10.66 0.05
N THR A 207 5.23 10.31 -1.06
CA THR A 207 5.65 10.79 -2.38
C THR A 207 4.88 12.04 -2.73
N GLY A 208 5.58 13.14 -2.99
CA GLY A 208 5.02 14.36 -3.57
C GLY A 208 5.47 14.52 -5.01
N SER A 209 4.62 15.09 -5.86
CA SER A 209 4.90 15.33 -7.28
C SER A 209 4.79 16.80 -7.65
N ALA A 210 5.71 17.23 -8.50
CA ALA A 210 5.65 18.50 -9.20
C ALA A 210 6.42 18.42 -10.53
N ARG A 211 5.84 18.92 -11.61
CA ARG A 211 6.47 19.01 -12.95
C ARG A 211 7.01 17.67 -13.46
N GLY A 212 6.23 16.61 -13.21
CA GLY A 212 6.60 15.23 -13.60
C GLY A 212 7.74 14.61 -12.78
N GLN A 213 8.18 15.25 -11.69
CA GLN A 213 9.19 14.73 -10.78
C GLN A 213 8.56 14.28 -9.47
N ASN A 214 8.95 13.08 -9.01
CA ASN A 214 8.57 12.55 -7.71
C ASN A 214 9.70 12.73 -6.71
N ARG A 215 9.34 13.13 -5.49
CA ARG A 215 10.27 13.29 -4.35
C ARG A 215 9.66 12.68 -3.10
N ILE A 216 10.48 12.33 -2.13
CA ILE A 216 10.02 11.85 -0.83
C ILE A 216 10.05 13.01 0.15
N GLY A 217 8.93 13.22 0.84
CA GLY A 217 8.80 14.11 1.98
C GLY A 217 8.54 13.34 3.27
N VAL A 218 8.69 14.03 4.39
CA VAL A 218 8.29 13.54 5.70
C VAL A 218 7.51 14.63 6.44
N LEU A 219 6.42 14.22 7.05
CA LEU A 219 5.66 15.03 8.01
C LEU A 219 5.82 14.43 9.39
N LEU A 220 5.86 15.30 10.37
CA LEU A 220 5.98 14.96 11.77
C LEU A 220 4.75 15.45 12.51
N HIS A 221 4.21 14.60 13.38
CA HIS A 221 3.18 14.95 14.34
C HIS A 221 3.60 14.41 15.71
N ASP A 222 3.69 15.29 16.70
CA ASP A 222 4.00 14.92 18.07
C ASP A 222 2.69 14.67 18.82
N GLY A 223 2.58 13.54 19.50
CA GLY A 223 1.39 13.11 20.24
C GLY A 223 1.09 11.64 20.06
N GLU A 224 0.32 11.08 20.99
CA GLU A 224 -0.17 9.69 20.89
C GLU A 224 -1.41 9.60 19.99
N ASP A 225 -2.12 10.70 19.82
CA ASP A 225 -3.36 10.78 19.02
C ASP A 225 -3.04 11.08 17.55
N LEU A 226 -3.86 10.55 16.67
CA LEU A 226 -3.88 10.88 15.24
C LEU A 226 -4.99 11.85 14.93
#